data_dd78bbeb1985393f656b1cc30b048dc0
#
_entry.id   dd78bbeb1985393f656b1cc30b048dc0
#
_cell.length_a   1.000
_cell.length_b   1.000
_cell.length_c   1.000
_cell.angle_alpha   90.00
_cell.angle_beta   90.00
_cell.angle_gamma   90.00
#
_symmetry.space_group_name_H-M   'P 1'
#
loop_
_entity.id
_entity.type
_entity.pdbx_description
1 polymer ?
#
loop_
_entity_poly.entity_id
_entity_poly.type
_entity_poly.pdbx_seq_one_letter_code
_entity_poly.pdbx_strand_id
1 'polypeptide(L)'
;MIMNNSPNSNKAILYSFRRCPFAMRARAAIYFSKIKVELREVLLRDKPSEMLDISSKGTVPVLELGENILDESIDIMLWALNINDSEDILCPYREQKNFVLDTIKIFDLEFKYHLDRYKYSSRYLNEKDFLSREEHRNEGIKHLKTLQNVLEKNNSKYLYRNKISFIDLALFPLIRQYKIA
;
A
#
# COMPACT_ATOMS: atom_id res chain seq x y z
N MET A 1 4.38 47.21 -5.53
CA MET A 1 4.47 46.16 -6.55
C MET A 1 4.44 44.81 -5.81
N ILE A 2 3.29 44.20 -5.71
CA ILE A 2 3.12 42.88 -5.08
C ILE A 2 3.28 41.89 -6.19
N MET A 3 4.39 41.13 -6.18
CA MET A 3 4.59 40.03 -7.10
C MET A 3 3.67 38.87 -6.67
N ASN A 4 2.60 38.66 -7.39
CA ASN A 4 1.79 37.46 -7.34
C ASN A 4 2.59 36.30 -7.96
N ASN A 5 3.39 35.62 -7.17
CA ASN A 5 3.87 34.28 -7.52
C ASN A 5 2.74 33.30 -7.28
N SER A 6 1.88 33.11 -8.27
CA SER A 6 1.08 31.91 -8.37
C SER A 6 2.03 30.73 -8.54
N PRO A 7 2.06 29.74 -7.63
CA PRO A 7 2.85 28.54 -7.88
C PRO A 7 2.25 27.86 -9.11
N ASN A 8 3.06 27.69 -10.13
CA ASN A 8 2.78 26.82 -11.27
C ASN A 8 2.36 25.47 -10.68
N SER A 9 1.07 25.14 -10.76
CA SER A 9 0.52 23.93 -10.15
C SER A 9 1.00 22.73 -10.97
N ASN A 10 2.21 22.23 -10.69
CA ASN A 10 2.60 20.89 -11.10
C ASN A 10 1.59 19.94 -10.47
N LYS A 11 0.65 19.49 -11.28
CA LYS A 11 -0.45 18.64 -10.88
C LYS A 11 0.15 17.30 -10.42
N ALA A 12 -0.11 16.89 -9.18
CA ALA A 12 0.31 15.58 -8.70
C ALA A 12 -0.37 14.49 -9.55
N ILE A 13 0.41 13.58 -10.13
CA ILE A 13 -0.06 12.50 -11.01
C ILE A 13 0.22 11.17 -10.34
N LEU A 14 -0.81 10.36 -10.11
CA LEU A 14 -0.68 9.02 -9.55
C LEU A 14 -0.91 7.96 -10.63
N TYR A 15 0.15 7.28 -11.02
CA TYR A 15 0.07 6.07 -11.84
C TYR A 15 -0.32 4.89 -10.94
N SER A 16 -1.40 4.21 -11.29
CA SER A 16 -2.03 3.23 -10.42
C SER A 16 -2.64 2.09 -11.21
N PHE A 17 -2.73 0.92 -10.56
CA PHE A 17 -3.54 -0.18 -11.07
C PHE A 17 -4.58 -0.57 -10.02
N ARG A 18 -5.86 -0.57 -10.42
CA ARG A 18 -6.99 -0.75 -9.50
C ARG A 18 -6.91 -2.01 -8.63
N ARG A 19 -6.30 -3.11 -9.14
CA ARG A 19 -6.19 -4.39 -8.42
C ARG A 19 -4.88 -4.59 -7.68
N CYS A 20 -3.90 -3.68 -7.82
CA CYS A 20 -2.64 -3.76 -7.08
C CYS A 20 -2.84 -3.35 -5.62
N PRO A 21 -2.50 -4.19 -4.62
CA PRO A 21 -2.69 -3.87 -3.21
C PRO A 21 -1.86 -2.66 -2.76
N PHE A 22 -0.65 -2.52 -3.28
CA PHE A 22 0.22 -1.38 -3.00
C PHE A 22 -0.35 -0.07 -3.54
N ALA A 23 -0.87 -0.08 -4.77
CA ALA A 23 -1.56 1.07 -5.33
C ALA A 23 -2.89 1.37 -4.60
N MET A 24 -3.58 0.35 -4.07
CA MET A 24 -4.80 0.54 -3.28
C MET A 24 -4.52 1.27 -1.98
N ARG A 25 -3.45 0.92 -1.22
CA ARG A 25 -3.14 1.62 0.03
C ARG A 25 -2.71 3.07 -0.20
N ALA A 26 -1.96 3.34 -1.28
CA ALA A 26 -1.62 4.71 -1.67
C ALA A 26 -2.87 5.53 -1.98
N ARG A 27 -3.80 5.00 -2.81
CA ARG A 27 -5.10 5.68 -3.07
C ARG A 27 -5.91 5.90 -1.81
N ALA A 28 -5.92 4.93 -0.87
CA ALA A 28 -6.65 5.08 0.38
C ALA A 28 -6.09 6.24 1.23
N ALA A 29 -4.78 6.34 1.37
CA ALA A 29 -4.15 7.45 2.09
C ALA A 29 -4.43 8.80 1.43
N ILE A 30 -4.35 8.90 0.10
CA ILE A 30 -4.71 10.10 -0.67
C ILE A 30 -6.19 10.46 -0.45
N TYR A 31 -7.09 9.49 -0.44
CA TYR A 31 -8.50 9.72 -0.17
C TYR A 31 -8.73 10.30 1.23
N PHE A 32 -8.13 9.72 2.27
CA PHE A 32 -8.27 10.22 3.63
C PHE A 32 -7.61 11.58 3.84
N SER A 33 -6.53 11.88 3.13
CA SER A 33 -5.88 13.19 3.17
C SER A 33 -6.66 14.28 2.42
N LYS A 34 -7.69 13.91 1.63
CA LYS A 34 -8.51 14.83 0.82
C LYS A 34 -7.70 15.62 -0.22
N ILE A 35 -6.50 15.15 -0.55
CA ILE A 35 -5.64 15.76 -1.57
C ILE A 35 -6.17 15.36 -2.96
N LYS A 36 -6.14 16.30 -3.88
CA LYS A 36 -6.49 16.06 -5.28
C LYS A 36 -5.24 15.65 -6.06
N VAL A 37 -5.31 14.51 -6.71
CA VAL A 37 -4.30 14.04 -7.65
C VAL A 37 -4.96 13.67 -8.99
N GLU A 38 -4.23 13.74 -10.07
CA GLU A 38 -4.64 13.12 -11.34
C GLU A 38 -4.37 11.63 -11.25
N LEU A 39 -5.42 10.81 -11.34
CA LEU A 39 -5.29 9.36 -11.34
C LEU A 39 -5.13 8.84 -12.78
N ARG A 40 -4.00 8.19 -13.07
CA ARG A 40 -3.76 7.49 -14.33
C ARG A 40 -3.77 5.99 -14.10
N GLU A 41 -4.78 5.31 -14.61
CA GLU A 41 -4.87 3.85 -14.56
C GLU A 41 -3.88 3.23 -15.55
N VAL A 42 -3.03 2.33 -15.06
CA VAL A 42 -1.97 1.68 -15.83
C VAL A 42 -2.41 0.30 -16.30
N LEU A 43 -2.23 0.05 -17.58
CA LEU A 43 -2.36 -1.29 -18.14
C LEU A 43 -1.02 -2.04 -17.99
N LEU A 44 -0.92 -2.98 -17.04
CA LEU A 44 0.36 -3.60 -16.64
C LEU A 44 1.12 -4.31 -17.78
N ARG A 45 0.42 -4.74 -18.82
CA ARG A 45 1.00 -5.36 -20.02
C ARG A 45 1.52 -4.32 -21.04
N ASP A 46 1.09 -3.06 -20.90
CA ASP A 46 1.40 -1.95 -21.78
C ASP A 46 1.51 -0.69 -20.92
N LYS A 47 2.67 -0.54 -20.29
CA LYS A 47 2.92 0.54 -19.32
C LYS A 47 3.27 1.83 -20.08
N PRO A 48 2.72 2.99 -19.65
CA PRO A 48 3.06 4.27 -20.25
C PRO A 48 4.57 4.56 -20.21
N SER A 49 5.14 5.05 -21.31
CA SER A 49 6.55 5.44 -21.37
C SER A 49 6.89 6.49 -20.32
N GLU A 50 6.00 7.47 -20.13
CA GLU A 50 6.16 8.54 -19.15
C GLU A 50 6.35 8.01 -17.73
N MET A 51 5.62 6.92 -17.37
CA MET A 51 5.81 6.28 -16.07
C MET A 51 7.14 5.55 -15.98
N LEU A 52 7.59 4.91 -17.07
CA LEU A 52 8.86 4.15 -17.11
C LEU A 52 10.07 5.09 -17.09
N ASP A 53 9.95 6.26 -17.68
CA ASP A 53 11.00 7.29 -17.72
C ASP A 53 11.28 7.86 -16.31
N ILE A 54 10.24 7.97 -15.46
CA ILE A 54 10.36 8.53 -14.11
C ILE A 54 10.58 7.48 -13.02
N SER A 55 10.29 6.20 -13.26
CA SER A 55 10.50 5.11 -12.30
C SER A 55 11.01 3.86 -13.00
N SER A 56 12.31 3.58 -12.84
CA SER A 56 12.97 2.40 -13.41
C SER A 56 12.46 1.06 -12.86
N LYS A 57 11.78 1.07 -11.69
CA LYS A 57 11.15 -0.13 -11.14
C LYS A 57 10.03 -0.67 -12.04
N GLY A 58 9.39 0.20 -12.83
CA GLY A 58 8.28 -0.16 -13.70
C GLY A 58 7.09 -0.81 -12.96
N THR A 59 6.93 -0.51 -11.67
CA THR A 59 5.84 -1.01 -10.82
C THR A 59 4.87 0.13 -10.45
N VAL A 60 3.68 -0.21 -9.99
CA VAL A 60 2.71 0.75 -9.47
C VAL A 60 2.50 0.53 -7.97
N PRO A 61 2.26 1.60 -7.19
CA PRO A 61 2.02 2.99 -7.59
C PRO A 61 3.29 3.78 -7.88
N VAL A 62 3.17 4.82 -8.71
CA VAL A 62 4.17 5.89 -8.85
C VAL A 62 3.43 7.23 -8.71
N LEU A 63 3.93 8.12 -7.87
CA LEU A 63 3.41 9.48 -7.71
C LEU A 63 4.44 10.48 -8.22
N GLU A 64 4.05 11.23 -9.22
CA GLU A 64 4.83 12.33 -9.82
C GLU A 64 4.40 13.65 -9.19
N LEU A 65 5.36 14.39 -8.64
CA LEU A 65 5.19 15.68 -7.96
C LEU A 65 6.10 16.74 -8.61
N GLY A 66 6.00 16.89 -9.93
CA GLY A 66 6.95 17.66 -10.70
C GLY A 66 8.30 16.95 -10.82
N GLU A 67 9.36 17.51 -10.24
CA GLU A 67 10.69 16.87 -10.26
C GLU A 67 10.85 15.74 -9.20
N ASN A 68 9.97 15.69 -8.22
CA ASN A 68 10.01 14.68 -7.17
C ASN A 68 9.12 13.49 -7.52
N ILE A 69 9.68 12.29 -7.41
CA ILE A 69 8.99 11.03 -7.70
C ILE A 69 8.97 10.16 -6.45
N LEU A 70 7.80 9.66 -6.10
CA LEU A 70 7.62 8.65 -5.07
C LEU A 70 7.11 7.37 -5.72
N ASP A 71 7.90 6.31 -5.68
CA ASP A 71 7.57 5.01 -6.26
C ASP A 71 7.45 3.87 -5.22
N GLU A 72 7.47 4.23 -3.95
CA GLU A 72 7.11 3.35 -2.85
C GLU A 72 5.74 3.74 -2.25
N SER A 73 4.86 2.76 -2.15
CA SER A 73 3.49 3.02 -1.70
C SER A 73 3.40 3.56 -0.27
N ILE A 74 4.33 3.18 0.61
CA ILE A 74 4.41 3.72 1.98
C ILE A 74 4.82 5.18 1.97
N ASP A 75 5.76 5.57 1.12
CA ASP A 75 6.19 6.96 1.01
C ASP A 75 5.06 7.84 0.46
N ILE A 76 4.29 7.32 -0.51
CA ILE A 76 3.08 8.00 -1.00
C ILE A 76 2.04 8.16 0.10
N MET A 77 1.82 7.13 0.92
CA MET A 77 0.90 7.22 2.07
C MET A 77 1.36 8.29 3.06
N LEU A 78 2.65 8.28 3.40
CA LEU A 78 3.24 9.25 4.32
C LEU A 78 3.18 10.66 3.76
N TRP A 79 3.52 10.86 2.49
CA TRP A 79 3.40 12.15 1.81
C TRP A 79 1.98 12.71 1.92
N ALA A 80 0.98 11.93 1.56
CA ALA A 80 -0.40 12.36 1.56
C ALA A 80 -0.89 12.75 2.97
N LEU A 81 -0.66 11.87 3.95
CA LEU A 81 -1.13 12.07 5.31
C LEU A 81 -0.33 13.13 6.08
N ASN A 82 0.94 13.40 5.70
CA ASN A 82 1.68 14.54 6.28
C ASN A 82 1.17 15.90 5.80
N ILE A 83 0.51 15.97 4.63
CA ILE A 83 -0.12 17.20 4.16
C ILE A 83 -1.44 17.46 4.91
N ASN A 84 -2.25 16.40 5.07
CA ASN A 84 -3.51 16.52 5.82
C ASN A 84 -3.89 15.16 6.44
N ASP A 85 -3.94 15.14 7.76
CA ASP A 85 -4.32 13.96 8.58
C ASP A 85 -5.42 14.34 9.58
N SER A 86 -6.52 14.88 9.08
CA SER A 86 -7.67 15.30 9.91
C SER A 86 -8.28 14.16 10.73
N GLU A 87 -8.10 12.91 10.31
CA GLU A 87 -8.58 11.71 11.00
C GLU A 87 -7.53 11.10 11.95
N ASP A 88 -6.33 11.72 12.06
CA ASP A 88 -5.23 11.25 12.90
C ASP A 88 -4.81 9.79 12.58
N ILE A 89 -4.74 9.47 11.30
CA ILE A 89 -4.40 8.13 10.78
C ILE A 89 -2.93 7.81 11.05
N LEU A 90 -2.05 8.81 11.04
CA LEU A 90 -0.62 8.66 11.31
C LEU A 90 -0.28 8.42 12.79
N CYS A 91 -1.26 8.45 13.70
CA CYS A 91 -1.00 8.29 15.13
C CYS A 91 -0.09 7.09 15.45
N PRO A 92 -0.36 5.84 15.00
CA PRO A 92 0.52 4.72 15.31
C PRO A 92 1.92 4.86 14.73
N TYR A 93 2.04 5.45 13.55
CA TYR A 93 3.35 5.71 12.93
C TYR A 93 4.17 6.71 13.73
N ARG A 94 3.54 7.73 14.31
CA ARG A 94 4.21 8.72 15.17
C ARG A 94 4.62 8.12 16.52
N GLU A 95 3.78 7.27 17.11
CA GLU A 95 3.99 6.74 18.46
C GLU A 95 4.83 5.45 18.49
N GLN A 96 4.69 4.59 17.48
CA GLN A 96 5.28 3.24 17.45
C GLN A 96 5.83 2.92 16.06
N LYS A 97 6.64 3.82 15.49
CA LYS A 97 7.13 3.74 14.11
C LYS A 97 7.72 2.38 13.75
N ASN A 98 8.62 1.85 14.59
CA ASN A 98 9.28 0.58 14.30
C ASN A 98 8.29 -0.57 14.26
N PHE A 99 7.39 -0.67 15.24
CA PHE A 99 6.34 -1.70 15.25
C PHE A 99 5.48 -1.65 13.98
N VAL A 100 5.06 -0.45 13.56
CA VAL A 100 4.25 -0.26 12.36
C VAL A 100 5.02 -0.69 11.11
N LEU A 101 6.26 -0.24 10.95
CA LEU A 101 7.07 -0.57 9.77
C LEU A 101 7.46 -2.04 9.72
N ASP A 102 7.82 -2.66 10.85
CA ASP A 102 8.16 -4.08 10.92
C ASP A 102 6.95 -4.95 10.58
N THR A 103 5.77 -4.60 11.11
CA THR A 103 4.53 -5.31 10.76
C THR A 103 4.21 -5.20 9.28
N ILE A 104 4.30 -3.99 8.70
CA ILE A 104 4.08 -3.79 7.26
C ILE A 104 5.09 -4.60 6.44
N LYS A 105 6.37 -4.60 6.83
CA LYS A 105 7.43 -5.34 6.16
C LYS A 105 7.17 -6.85 6.14
N ILE A 106 6.73 -7.42 7.25
CA ILE A 106 6.35 -8.83 7.34
C ILE A 106 5.22 -9.13 6.33
N PHE A 107 4.21 -8.28 6.27
CA PHE A 107 3.09 -8.47 5.34
C PHE A 107 3.48 -8.22 3.87
N ASP A 108 4.33 -7.26 3.60
CA ASP A 108 4.78 -6.95 2.23
C ASP A 108 5.72 -8.04 1.67
N LEU A 109 6.46 -8.75 2.53
CA LEU A 109 7.41 -9.79 2.13
C LEU A 109 6.84 -11.20 2.33
N GLU A 110 6.63 -11.61 3.58
CA GLU A 110 6.30 -13.00 3.93
C GLU A 110 4.84 -13.33 3.59
N PHE A 111 3.89 -12.54 4.10
CA PHE A 111 2.48 -12.76 3.78
C PHE A 111 2.21 -12.65 2.28
N LYS A 112 2.80 -11.64 1.63
CA LYS A 112 2.65 -11.42 0.18
C LYS A 112 3.24 -12.58 -0.64
N TYR A 113 4.36 -13.15 -0.22
CA TYR A 113 4.95 -14.34 -0.83
C TYR A 113 3.94 -15.50 -0.86
N HIS A 114 3.31 -15.80 0.28
CA HIS A 114 2.32 -16.85 0.38
C HIS A 114 1.00 -16.51 -0.33
N LEU A 115 0.57 -15.26 -0.26
CA LEU A 115 -0.62 -14.78 -0.97
C LEU A 115 -0.49 -14.97 -2.48
N ASP A 116 0.64 -14.63 -3.08
CA ASP A 116 0.83 -14.76 -4.52
C ASP A 116 0.78 -16.22 -4.97
N ARG A 117 1.42 -17.13 -4.23
CA ARG A 117 1.45 -18.55 -4.51
C ARG A 117 0.11 -19.24 -4.26
N TYR A 118 -0.61 -18.79 -3.25
CA TYR A 118 -2.00 -19.21 -3.03
C TYR A 118 -2.90 -18.76 -4.18
N LYS A 119 -2.80 -17.50 -4.58
CA LYS A 119 -3.69 -16.87 -5.58
C LYS A 119 -3.37 -17.26 -7.01
N TYR A 120 -2.09 -17.39 -7.34
CA TYR A 120 -1.58 -17.62 -8.69
C TYR A 120 -0.73 -18.91 -8.76
N SER A 121 -1.14 -19.96 -8.05
CA SER A 121 -0.35 -21.20 -7.86
C SER A 121 0.22 -21.76 -9.17
N SER A 122 -0.54 -21.67 -10.27
CA SER A 122 -0.08 -22.15 -11.59
C SER A 122 1.18 -21.45 -12.13
N ARG A 123 1.52 -20.28 -11.64
CA ARG A 123 2.74 -19.55 -12.06
C ARG A 123 4.00 -20.03 -11.36
N TYR A 124 3.86 -20.76 -10.26
CA TYR A 124 4.95 -21.13 -9.36
C TYR A 124 5.22 -22.65 -9.31
N LEU A 125 4.53 -23.44 -10.13
CA LEU A 125 4.63 -24.92 -10.14
C LEU A 125 6.04 -25.45 -10.35
N ASN A 126 6.92 -24.68 -10.98
CA ASN A 126 8.29 -25.08 -11.30
C ASN A 126 9.32 -24.56 -10.26
N GLU A 127 8.87 -23.96 -9.15
CA GLU A 127 9.79 -23.56 -8.07
C GLU A 127 10.31 -24.82 -7.35
N LYS A 128 11.61 -24.82 -7.03
CA LYS A 128 12.31 -26.00 -6.49
C LYS A 128 11.74 -26.46 -5.14
N ASP A 129 11.26 -25.51 -4.32
CA ASP A 129 10.69 -25.76 -2.99
C ASP A 129 9.20 -25.40 -2.95
N PHE A 130 8.47 -25.78 -4.00
CA PHE A 130 7.07 -25.43 -4.15
C PHE A 130 6.21 -26.12 -3.08
N LEU A 131 5.61 -25.32 -2.23
CA LEU A 131 4.49 -25.74 -1.39
C LEU A 131 3.20 -25.78 -2.24
N SER A 132 2.29 -26.68 -1.90
CA SER A 132 0.96 -26.71 -2.52
C SER A 132 0.20 -25.41 -2.29
N ARG A 133 -0.80 -25.16 -3.11
CA ARG A 133 -1.71 -24.00 -2.95
C ARG A 133 -2.30 -23.95 -1.53
N GLU A 134 -2.69 -25.10 -0.97
CA GLU A 134 -3.27 -25.20 0.37
C GLU A 134 -2.25 -24.92 1.48
N GLU A 135 -1.01 -25.37 1.33
CA GLU A 135 0.07 -25.06 2.27
C GLU A 135 0.36 -23.56 2.27
N HIS A 136 0.45 -22.89 1.10
CA HIS A 136 0.61 -21.44 1.03
C HIS A 136 -0.57 -20.70 1.65
N ARG A 137 -1.80 -21.19 1.48
CA ARG A 137 -2.97 -20.67 2.19
C ARG A 137 -2.80 -20.78 3.71
N ASN A 138 -2.39 -21.92 4.21
CA ASN A 138 -2.23 -22.15 5.64
C ASN A 138 -1.11 -21.29 6.24
N GLU A 139 -0.01 -21.08 5.54
CA GLU A 139 1.04 -20.13 5.96
C GLU A 139 0.49 -18.69 6.03
N GLY A 140 -0.26 -18.26 5.02
CA GLY A 140 -0.93 -16.95 5.05
C GLY A 140 -1.87 -16.79 6.25
N ILE A 141 -2.61 -17.85 6.64
CA ILE A 141 -3.49 -17.82 7.84
C ILE A 141 -2.68 -17.56 9.12
N LYS A 142 -1.45 -18.07 9.24
CA LYS A 142 -0.62 -17.81 10.44
C LYS A 142 -0.37 -16.31 10.63
N HIS A 143 -0.04 -15.60 9.57
CA HIS A 143 0.11 -14.14 9.62
C HIS A 143 -1.21 -13.42 10.00
N LEU A 144 -2.34 -13.87 9.46
CA LEU A 144 -3.64 -13.28 9.80
C LEU A 144 -4.01 -13.50 11.27
N LYS A 145 -3.67 -14.66 11.85
CA LYS A 145 -3.87 -14.92 13.28
C LYS A 145 -3.10 -13.96 14.18
N THR A 146 -1.91 -13.50 13.77
CA THR A 146 -1.19 -12.48 14.56
C THR A 146 -1.97 -11.17 14.65
N LEU A 147 -2.58 -10.73 13.55
CA LEU A 147 -3.44 -9.54 13.55
C LEU A 147 -4.72 -9.76 14.35
N GLN A 148 -5.34 -10.94 14.23
CA GLN A 148 -6.52 -11.29 15.02
C GLN A 148 -6.23 -11.19 16.52
N ASN A 149 -5.10 -11.72 16.99
CA ASN A 149 -4.69 -11.62 18.39
C ASN A 149 -4.54 -10.15 18.84
N VAL A 150 -4.05 -9.27 17.97
CA VAL A 150 -3.95 -7.83 18.27
C VAL A 150 -5.34 -7.21 18.42
N LEU A 151 -6.26 -7.51 17.50
CA LEU A 151 -7.65 -7.01 17.55
C LEU A 151 -8.38 -7.49 18.83
N GLU A 152 -8.23 -8.77 19.17
CA GLU A 152 -8.83 -9.37 20.38
C GLU A 152 -8.24 -8.75 21.65
N LYS A 153 -6.90 -8.64 21.74
CA LYS A 153 -6.23 -8.01 22.89
C LYS A 153 -6.66 -6.57 23.11
N ASN A 154 -6.83 -5.83 22.02
CA ASN A 154 -7.26 -4.43 22.07
C ASN A 154 -8.78 -4.28 22.22
N ASN A 155 -9.54 -5.36 22.14
CA ASN A 155 -11.01 -5.33 22.06
C ASN A 155 -11.50 -4.30 21.02
N SER A 156 -10.91 -4.29 19.85
CA SER A 156 -11.11 -3.29 18.82
C SER A 156 -11.35 -3.92 17.44
N LYS A 157 -11.97 -3.17 16.55
CA LYS A 157 -12.10 -3.49 15.12
C LYS A 157 -10.89 -3.03 14.30
N TYR A 158 -9.96 -2.31 14.92
CA TYR A 158 -8.79 -1.71 14.28
C TYR A 158 -7.52 -2.18 14.98
N LEU A 159 -6.43 -2.22 14.23
CA LEU A 159 -5.13 -2.69 14.72
C LEU A 159 -4.50 -1.73 15.73
N TYR A 160 -4.93 -0.48 15.72
CA TYR A 160 -4.44 0.52 16.65
C TYR A 160 -5.59 1.38 17.19
N ARG A 161 -5.77 1.37 18.53
CA ARG A 161 -6.87 2.09 19.20
C ARG A 161 -8.25 1.69 18.63
N ASN A 162 -9.21 2.62 18.63
CA ASN A 162 -10.60 2.39 18.26
C ASN A 162 -11.03 3.07 16.95
N LYS A 163 -10.08 3.43 16.09
CA LYS A 163 -10.33 4.05 14.79
C LYS A 163 -9.35 3.55 13.74
N ILE A 164 -9.74 3.72 12.48
CA ILE A 164 -8.87 3.39 11.35
C ILE A 164 -7.53 4.10 11.47
N SER A 165 -6.46 3.42 11.16
CA SER A 165 -5.11 3.91 11.32
C SER A 165 -4.22 3.59 10.12
N PHE A 166 -3.00 4.12 10.12
CA PHE A 166 -2.01 3.91 9.05
C PHE A 166 -1.74 2.43 8.78
N ILE A 167 -1.61 1.62 9.85
CA ILE A 167 -1.36 0.19 9.72
C ILE A 167 -2.57 -0.55 9.12
N ASP A 168 -3.80 -0.15 9.47
CA ASP A 168 -5.01 -0.73 8.87
C ASP A 168 -5.05 -0.45 7.36
N LEU A 169 -4.78 0.80 6.94
CA LEU A 169 -4.76 1.18 5.53
C LEU A 169 -3.65 0.45 4.75
N ALA A 170 -2.50 0.23 5.40
CA ALA A 170 -1.37 -0.44 4.76
C ALA A 170 -1.65 -1.93 4.50
N LEU A 171 -2.28 -2.63 5.46
CA LEU A 171 -2.46 -4.08 5.42
C LEU A 171 -3.76 -4.53 4.74
N PHE A 172 -4.84 -3.75 4.88
CA PHE A 172 -6.17 -4.11 4.37
C PHE A 172 -6.18 -4.58 2.91
N PRO A 173 -5.49 -3.93 1.95
CA PRO A 173 -5.53 -4.38 0.57
C PRO A 173 -4.95 -5.77 0.33
N LEU A 174 -3.93 -6.17 1.09
CA LEU A 174 -3.35 -7.51 1.04
C LEU A 174 -4.31 -8.55 1.62
N ILE A 175 -4.89 -8.24 2.79
CA ILE A 175 -5.88 -9.11 3.46
C ILE A 175 -7.10 -9.29 2.57
N ARG A 176 -7.58 -8.20 1.94
CA ARG A 176 -8.67 -8.27 0.96
C ARG A 176 -8.33 -9.18 -0.21
N GLN A 177 -7.12 -9.08 -0.77
CA GLN A 177 -6.70 -9.97 -1.85
C GLN A 177 -6.68 -11.43 -1.43
N TYR A 178 -6.22 -11.71 -0.22
CA TYR A 178 -6.20 -13.06 0.32
C TYR A 178 -7.61 -13.64 0.50
N LYS A 179 -8.56 -12.84 0.97
CA LYS A 179 -9.96 -13.24 1.13
C LYS A 179 -10.64 -13.63 -0.18
N ILE A 180 -10.26 -13.01 -1.29
CA ILE A 180 -10.89 -13.24 -2.61
C ILE A 180 -10.08 -14.20 -3.51
N ALA A 181 -8.98 -14.77 -3.03
CA ALA A 181 -8.16 -15.76 -3.73
C ALA A 181 -8.76 -17.16 -3.63
#